data_946605eb430532b7642bff8b92d633fb
#
_entry.id   946605eb430532b7642bff8b92d633fb
#
_cell.length_a   1.000
_cell.length_b   1.000
_cell.length_c   1.000
_cell.angle_alpha   90.00
_cell.angle_beta   90.00
_cell.angle_gamma   90.00
#
_symmetry.space_group_name_H-M   'P 1'
#
loop_
_entity.id
_entity.type
_entity.pdbx_description
1 polymer ?
#
loop_
_entity_poly.entity_id
_entity_poly.type
_entity_poly.pdbx_seq_one_letter_code
_entity_poly.pdbx_strand_id
1 'polypeptide(L)'
;MKLVDYARALIRGWWVVLLCLALGLGGGMAVTALVQPLYQSTVTFYVVAPSTERQSALQADELVRGRITAYAALLTSEQFIDRIVSASSVDLDEDVVKESITGVGDPETLTLTVNVRDPERETTDEIATQIAGSFGKMVSDLESGTSAETVLNVVSGPSTSEEPVRPRPALNLAIGGLLGLFAGVLLVVARSRGGQHTAAPRTATREEPADVAL
;
A
#
# COMPACT_ATOMS: atom_id res chain seq x y z
N MET A 1 3.54 -40.58 -11.94
CA MET A 1 2.96 -40.29 -10.61
C MET A 1 1.52 -39.89 -10.81
N LYS A 2 0.57 -40.61 -10.17
CA LYS A 2 -0.85 -40.35 -10.33
C LYS A 2 -1.27 -39.30 -9.29
N LEU A 3 -2.25 -38.44 -9.63
CA LEU A 3 -2.80 -37.39 -8.73
C LEU A 3 -3.19 -37.94 -7.33
N VAL A 4 -3.56 -39.22 -7.28
CA VAL A 4 -3.91 -39.94 -6.04
C VAL A 4 -2.73 -40.03 -5.06
N ASP A 5 -1.48 -40.09 -5.54
CA ASP A 5 -0.29 -40.21 -4.69
C ASP A 5 -0.02 -38.92 -3.97
N TYR A 6 -0.29 -37.77 -4.62
CA TYR A 6 -0.17 -36.43 -4.00
C TYR A 6 -1.26 -36.21 -2.94
N ALA A 7 -2.50 -36.63 -3.23
CA ALA A 7 -3.59 -36.53 -2.25
C ALA A 7 -3.29 -37.35 -1.00
N ARG A 8 -2.76 -38.57 -1.15
CA ARG A 8 -2.39 -39.46 -0.04
C ARG A 8 -1.21 -38.89 0.76
N ALA A 9 -0.24 -38.26 0.10
CA ALA A 9 0.88 -37.58 0.75
C ALA A 9 0.41 -36.37 1.57
N LEU A 10 -0.52 -35.56 1.02
CA LEU A 10 -1.11 -34.41 1.74
C LEU A 10 -1.89 -34.87 2.98
N ILE A 11 -2.73 -35.90 2.85
CA ILE A 11 -3.51 -36.45 3.98
C ILE A 11 -2.58 -36.98 5.08
N ARG A 12 -1.45 -37.56 4.72
CA ARG A 12 -0.48 -38.08 5.69
C ARG A 12 0.40 -36.97 6.31
N GLY A 13 0.62 -35.88 5.56
CA GLY A 13 1.45 -34.75 5.96
C GLY A 13 0.67 -33.49 6.39
N TRP A 14 -0.63 -33.61 6.63
CA TRP A 14 -1.49 -32.46 6.95
C TRP A 14 -0.99 -31.61 8.13
N TRP A 15 -0.34 -32.25 9.11
CA TRP A 15 0.30 -31.58 10.25
C TRP A 15 1.38 -30.59 9.83
N VAL A 16 2.19 -30.94 8.83
CA VAL A 16 3.24 -30.06 8.30
C VAL A 16 2.62 -28.85 7.61
N VAL A 17 1.54 -29.09 6.85
CA VAL A 17 0.80 -28.00 6.19
C VAL A 17 0.18 -27.08 7.21
N LEU A 18 -0.45 -27.60 8.27
CA LEU A 18 -1.01 -26.79 9.37
C LEU A 18 0.07 -26.01 10.12
N LEU A 19 1.22 -26.64 10.40
CA LEU A 19 2.33 -25.96 11.06
C LEU A 19 2.86 -24.79 10.20
N CYS A 20 3.08 -25.02 8.92
CA CYS A 20 3.52 -23.98 7.98
C CYS A 20 2.48 -22.87 7.84
N LEU A 21 1.19 -23.22 7.81
CA LEU A 21 0.10 -22.25 7.80
C LEU A 21 0.09 -21.40 9.07
N ALA A 22 0.22 -22.03 10.24
CA ALA A 22 0.28 -21.32 11.52
C ALA A 22 1.50 -20.39 11.62
N LEU A 23 2.66 -20.84 11.13
CA LEU A 23 3.87 -20.01 11.06
C LEU A 23 3.70 -18.85 10.07
N GLY A 24 3.05 -19.08 8.92
CA GLY A 24 2.75 -18.03 7.95
C GLY A 24 1.79 -16.99 8.50
N LEU A 25 0.72 -17.41 9.17
CA LEU A 25 -0.22 -16.50 9.85
C LEU A 25 0.45 -15.73 10.98
N GLY A 26 1.25 -16.42 11.80
CA GLY A 26 2.05 -15.79 12.88
C GLY A 26 3.03 -14.76 12.34
N GLY A 27 3.70 -15.05 11.22
CA GLY A 27 4.57 -14.10 10.52
C GLY A 27 3.82 -12.88 10.01
N GLY A 28 2.65 -13.07 9.39
CA GLY A 28 1.79 -11.97 8.93
C GLY A 28 1.29 -11.09 10.09
N MET A 29 1.00 -11.69 11.24
CA MET A 29 0.62 -10.98 12.46
C MET A 29 1.79 -10.21 13.07
N ALA A 30 2.99 -10.82 13.10
CA ALA A 30 4.20 -10.15 13.57
C ALA A 30 4.57 -8.93 12.72
N VAL A 31 4.48 -9.03 11.39
CA VAL A 31 4.66 -7.88 10.50
C VAL A 31 3.65 -6.77 10.81
N THR A 32 2.39 -7.13 11.04
CA THR A 32 1.35 -6.14 11.40
C THR A 32 1.64 -5.44 12.72
N ALA A 33 2.20 -6.15 13.70
CA ALA A 33 2.52 -5.59 15.02
C ALA A 33 3.81 -4.73 15.04
N LEU A 34 4.74 -4.99 14.10
CA LEU A 34 6.02 -4.26 14.03
C LEU A 34 5.95 -3.00 13.16
N VAL A 35 4.99 -2.91 12.24
CA VAL A 35 4.81 -1.74 11.38
C VAL A 35 4.07 -0.65 12.13
N GLN A 36 4.59 0.57 12.12
CA GLN A 36 3.94 1.72 12.73
C GLN A 36 2.58 2.01 12.07
N PRO A 37 1.54 2.28 12.87
CA PRO A 37 0.25 2.71 12.33
C PRO A 37 0.39 4.04 11.60
N LEU A 38 -0.33 4.21 10.49
CA LEU A 38 -0.42 5.46 9.75
C LEU A 38 -1.88 5.87 9.63
N TYR A 39 -2.19 7.07 10.09
CA TYR A 39 -3.47 7.73 9.85
C TYR A 39 -3.44 8.47 8.53
N GLN A 40 -4.59 8.72 7.95
CA GLN A 40 -4.71 9.46 6.70
C GLN A 40 -5.79 10.51 6.81
N SER A 41 -5.48 11.73 6.41
CA SER A 41 -6.47 12.77 6.15
C SER A 41 -6.51 13.10 4.66
N THR A 42 -7.69 13.34 4.14
CA THR A 42 -7.89 13.67 2.73
C THR A 42 -8.60 15.00 2.60
N VAL A 43 -8.05 15.87 1.76
CA VAL A 43 -8.64 17.15 1.37
C VAL A 43 -8.81 17.15 -0.15
N THR A 44 -9.97 17.55 -0.64
CA THR A 44 -10.23 17.63 -2.07
C THR A 44 -10.60 19.07 -2.47
N PHE A 45 -9.85 19.60 -3.41
CA PHE A 45 -10.12 20.89 -4.03
C PHE A 45 -10.71 20.68 -5.41
N TYR A 46 -11.68 21.51 -5.77
CA TYR A 46 -12.16 21.67 -7.13
C TYR A 46 -11.51 22.91 -7.72
N VAL A 47 -10.91 22.77 -8.88
CA VAL A 47 -10.14 23.82 -9.53
C VAL A 47 -10.97 24.45 -10.62
N VAL A 48 -11.19 25.76 -10.54
CA VAL A 48 -12.02 26.51 -11.48
C VAL A 48 -11.24 27.72 -12.00
N ALA A 49 -11.23 27.89 -13.29
CA ALA A 49 -10.83 29.17 -13.88
C ALA A 49 -12.12 29.94 -14.26
N PRO A 50 -12.33 31.14 -13.70
CA PRO A 50 -13.49 31.95 -14.09
C PRO A 50 -13.40 32.30 -15.59
N SER A 51 -14.47 32.02 -16.33
CA SER A 51 -14.57 32.41 -17.72
C SER A 51 -14.89 33.90 -17.80
N THR A 52 -14.10 34.64 -18.54
CA THR A 52 -14.38 36.04 -18.90
C THR A 52 -15.16 36.11 -20.22
N GLU A 53 -15.83 37.25 -20.51
CA GLU A 53 -16.58 37.46 -21.76
C GLU A 53 -15.75 37.15 -23.02
N ARG A 54 -14.43 37.16 -22.95
CA ARG A 54 -13.50 36.85 -24.04
C ARG A 54 -13.03 35.39 -24.08
N GLN A 55 -13.29 34.62 -23.06
CA GLN A 55 -12.82 33.22 -22.90
C GLN A 55 -14.02 32.28 -22.80
N SER A 56 -14.10 31.29 -23.67
CA SER A 56 -15.16 30.29 -23.59
C SER A 56 -14.90 29.38 -22.37
N ALA A 57 -15.96 28.80 -21.82
CA ALA A 57 -15.86 27.85 -20.72
C ALA A 57 -14.91 26.68 -21.06
N LEU A 58 -14.90 26.22 -22.32
CA LEU A 58 -14.01 25.16 -22.80
C LEU A 58 -12.53 25.54 -22.70
N GLN A 59 -12.19 26.81 -22.98
CA GLN A 59 -10.80 27.29 -22.87
C GLN A 59 -10.37 27.40 -21.39
N ALA A 60 -11.29 27.76 -20.50
CA ALA A 60 -11.06 27.79 -19.06
C ALA A 60 -10.77 26.39 -18.53
N ASP A 61 -11.57 25.39 -18.91
CA ASP A 61 -11.37 24.00 -18.52
C ASP A 61 -10.04 23.45 -19.04
N GLU A 62 -9.66 23.75 -20.27
CA GLU A 62 -8.39 23.29 -20.85
C GLU A 62 -7.18 23.91 -20.15
N LEU A 63 -7.28 25.17 -19.74
CA LEU A 63 -6.28 25.84 -18.93
C LEU A 63 -6.09 25.12 -17.59
N VAL A 64 -7.18 24.81 -16.87
CA VAL A 64 -7.14 24.10 -15.59
C VAL A 64 -6.53 22.72 -15.75
N ARG A 65 -6.92 21.97 -16.80
CA ARG A 65 -6.34 20.64 -17.10
C ARG A 65 -4.82 20.69 -17.23
N GLY A 66 -4.30 21.72 -17.90
CA GLY A 66 -2.86 21.90 -18.06
C GLY A 66 -2.12 22.27 -16.78
N ARG A 67 -2.79 22.91 -15.82
CA ARG A 67 -2.17 23.42 -14.58
C ARG A 67 -2.33 22.51 -13.38
N ILE A 68 -3.34 21.64 -13.35
CA ILE A 68 -3.68 20.85 -12.16
C ILE A 68 -2.54 19.99 -11.64
N THR A 69 -1.71 19.46 -12.55
CA THR A 69 -0.51 18.70 -12.19
C THR A 69 0.57 19.59 -11.56
N ALA A 70 0.68 20.83 -12.03
CA ALA A 70 1.61 21.79 -11.43
C ALA A 70 1.17 22.19 -10.01
N TYR A 71 -0.13 22.34 -9.77
CA TYR A 71 -0.64 22.59 -8.42
C TYR A 71 -0.37 21.43 -7.47
N ALA A 72 -0.47 20.19 -7.95
CA ALA A 72 -0.08 19.03 -7.15
C ALA A 72 1.41 19.08 -6.73
N ALA A 73 2.29 19.55 -7.60
CA ALA A 73 3.71 19.73 -7.30
C ALA A 73 3.98 20.88 -6.32
N LEU A 74 3.15 21.92 -6.31
CA LEU A 74 3.29 23.04 -5.37
C LEU A 74 3.07 22.63 -3.91
N LEU A 75 2.29 21.57 -3.66
CA LEU A 75 2.02 21.06 -2.31
C LEU A 75 3.28 20.62 -1.56
N THR A 76 4.31 20.18 -2.29
CA THR A 76 5.58 19.73 -1.74
C THR A 76 6.70 20.76 -1.95
N SER A 77 6.36 21.99 -2.35
CA SER A 77 7.33 23.07 -2.50
C SER A 77 7.81 23.55 -1.13
N GLU A 78 9.08 23.89 -1.02
CA GLU A 78 9.70 24.44 0.20
C GLU A 78 8.88 25.60 0.78
N GLN A 79 8.48 26.55 -0.08
CA GLN A 79 7.71 27.72 0.34
C GLN A 79 6.36 27.37 0.97
N PHE A 80 5.71 26.28 0.49
CA PHE A 80 4.43 25.86 1.05
C PHE A 80 4.62 25.08 2.35
N ILE A 81 5.65 24.23 2.42
CA ILE A 81 6.00 23.48 3.63
C ILE A 81 6.35 24.45 4.77
N ASP A 82 7.22 25.44 4.54
CA ASP A 82 7.54 26.50 5.50
C ASP A 82 6.29 27.20 6.04
N ARG A 83 5.32 27.46 5.14
CA ARG A 83 4.05 28.09 5.53
C ARG A 83 3.22 27.20 6.44
N ILE A 84 3.16 25.90 6.17
CA ILE A 84 2.45 24.93 7.01
C ILE A 84 3.12 24.84 8.38
N VAL A 85 4.44 24.62 8.41
CA VAL A 85 5.22 24.50 9.65
C VAL A 85 5.09 25.76 10.50
N SER A 86 5.24 26.96 9.89
CA SER A 86 5.13 28.23 10.59
C SER A 86 3.72 28.53 11.12
N ALA A 87 2.68 27.99 10.50
CA ALA A 87 1.28 28.21 10.89
C ALA A 87 0.76 27.12 11.83
N SER A 88 1.47 26.02 11.99
CA SER A 88 1.06 24.89 12.83
C SER A 88 1.20 25.23 14.31
N SER A 89 0.29 24.69 15.12
CA SER A 89 0.35 24.74 16.58
C SER A 89 1.25 23.64 17.17
N VAL A 90 1.67 22.69 16.35
CA VAL A 90 2.53 21.55 16.71
C VAL A 90 3.93 21.80 16.15
N ASP A 91 4.96 21.37 16.87
CA ASP A 91 6.35 21.42 16.40
C ASP A 91 6.55 20.38 15.31
N LEU A 92 6.53 20.81 14.05
CA LEU A 92 6.62 19.99 12.86
C LEU A 92 7.99 20.13 12.22
N ASP A 93 8.58 18.99 11.85
CA ASP A 93 9.77 18.94 11.02
C ASP A 93 9.39 19.06 9.52
N GLU A 94 10.07 19.94 8.78
CA GLU A 94 9.79 20.21 7.37
C GLU A 94 9.90 18.96 6.50
N ASP A 95 10.92 18.13 6.73
CA ASP A 95 11.15 16.90 5.97
C ASP A 95 10.02 15.88 6.23
N VAL A 96 9.56 15.78 7.48
CA VAL A 96 8.43 14.90 7.86
C VAL A 96 7.15 15.38 7.18
N VAL A 97 6.86 16.69 7.21
CA VAL A 97 5.68 17.28 6.56
C VAL A 97 5.73 17.03 5.06
N LYS A 98 6.87 17.22 4.42
CA LYS A 98 7.06 17.00 2.99
C LYS A 98 6.81 15.53 2.57
N GLU A 99 7.29 14.58 3.36
CA GLU A 99 7.09 13.14 3.11
C GLU A 99 5.65 12.69 3.40
N SER A 100 4.98 13.35 4.31
CA SER A 100 3.59 13.04 4.70
C SER A 100 2.56 13.42 3.63
N ILE A 101 2.86 14.43 2.79
CA ILE A 101 1.92 15.02 1.83
C ILE A 101 2.03 14.34 0.46
N THR A 102 0.90 13.95 -0.09
CA THR A 102 0.80 13.46 -1.48
C THR A 102 -0.35 14.14 -2.18
N GLY A 103 -0.06 14.92 -3.21
CA GLY A 103 -1.04 15.54 -4.08
C GLY A 103 -1.26 14.76 -5.36
N VAL A 104 -2.52 14.56 -5.74
CA VAL A 104 -2.91 13.94 -7.02
C VAL A 104 -3.92 14.85 -7.71
N GLY A 105 -3.50 15.41 -8.84
CA GLY A 105 -4.39 16.18 -9.72
C GLY A 105 -5.06 15.28 -10.74
N ASP A 106 -6.38 15.37 -10.84
CA ASP A 106 -7.17 14.68 -11.85
C ASP A 106 -7.68 15.70 -12.89
N PRO A 107 -7.11 15.70 -14.10
CA PRO A 107 -7.50 16.61 -15.16
C PRO A 107 -8.90 16.34 -15.73
N GLU A 108 -9.47 15.14 -15.54
CA GLU A 108 -10.79 14.78 -16.06
C GLU A 108 -11.89 15.36 -15.18
N THR A 109 -11.71 15.27 -13.87
CA THR A 109 -12.68 15.78 -12.89
C THR A 109 -12.37 17.19 -12.41
N LEU A 110 -11.24 17.78 -12.83
CA LEU A 110 -10.73 19.08 -12.39
C LEU A 110 -10.57 19.16 -10.87
N THR A 111 -10.19 18.04 -10.26
CA THR A 111 -10.00 17.95 -8.82
C THR A 111 -8.54 17.73 -8.45
N LEU A 112 -8.13 18.35 -7.35
CA LEU A 112 -6.84 18.11 -6.69
C LEU A 112 -7.12 17.45 -5.36
N THR A 113 -6.74 16.18 -5.23
CA THR A 113 -6.85 15.42 -3.99
C THR A 113 -5.53 15.42 -3.26
N VAL A 114 -5.54 15.86 -2.02
CA VAL A 114 -4.37 15.88 -1.13
C VAL A 114 -4.57 14.85 -0.05
N ASN A 115 -3.61 13.93 0.08
CA ASN A 115 -3.57 12.94 1.14
C ASN A 115 -2.40 13.26 2.05
N VAL A 116 -2.69 13.41 3.33
CA VAL A 116 -1.70 13.56 4.40
C VAL A 116 -1.64 12.26 5.17
N ARG A 117 -0.44 11.74 5.44
CA ARG A 117 -0.24 10.50 6.21
C ARG A 117 0.83 10.70 7.25
N ASP A 118 0.48 10.41 8.51
CA ASP A 118 1.40 10.51 9.62
C ASP A 118 1.08 9.41 10.67
N PRO A 119 2.05 8.95 11.48
CA PRO A 119 1.79 8.03 12.59
C PRO A 119 0.87 8.62 13.66
N GLU A 120 0.81 9.92 13.78
CA GLU A 120 0.03 10.64 14.76
C GLU A 120 -1.23 11.24 14.13
N ARG A 121 -2.39 10.87 14.65
CA ARG A 121 -3.67 11.33 14.11
C ARG A 121 -3.83 12.86 14.22
N GLU A 122 -3.41 13.43 15.33
CA GLU A 122 -3.50 14.87 15.60
C GLU A 122 -2.66 15.67 14.61
N THR A 123 -1.42 15.24 14.38
CA THR A 123 -0.50 15.81 13.39
C THR A 123 -1.08 15.69 11.97
N THR A 124 -1.66 14.53 11.63
CA THR A 124 -2.32 14.33 10.33
C THR A 124 -3.46 15.33 10.10
N ASP A 125 -4.29 15.55 11.12
CA ASP A 125 -5.44 16.45 11.07
C ASP A 125 -5.02 17.91 10.99
N GLU A 126 -4.03 18.30 11.78
CA GLU A 126 -3.45 19.66 11.78
C GLU A 126 -2.87 20.03 10.41
N ILE A 127 -2.00 19.17 9.85
CA ILE A 127 -1.41 19.41 8.52
C ILE A 127 -2.51 19.53 7.45
N ALA A 128 -3.48 18.65 7.46
CA ALA A 128 -4.59 18.68 6.50
C ALA A 128 -5.45 19.94 6.65
N THR A 129 -5.66 20.41 7.87
CA THR A 129 -6.40 21.65 8.15
C THR A 129 -5.65 22.88 7.65
N GLN A 130 -4.34 22.93 7.86
CA GLN A 130 -3.49 23.99 7.34
C GLN A 130 -3.48 24.01 5.81
N ILE A 131 -3.42 22.84 5.17
CA ILE A 131 -3.52 22.73 3.72
C ILE A 131 -4.86 23.25 3.22
N ALA A 132 -5.97 22.82 3.81
CA ALA A 132 -7.31 23.25 3.42
C ALA A 132 -7.50 24.77 3.55
N GLY A 133 -6.91 25.38 4.58
CA GLY A 133 -7.03 26.81 4.86
C GLY A 133 -6.09 27.71 4.06
N SER A 134 -4.91 27.24 3.66
CA SER A 134 -3.84 28.09 3.13
C SER A 134 -3.49 27.83 1.67
N PHE A 135 -3.69 26.62 1.15
CA PHE A 135 -3.25 26.26 -0.19
C PHE A 135 -3.96 27.07 -1.30
N GLY A 136 -5.28 27.19 -1.21
CA GLY A 136 -6.04 27.98 -2.17
C GLY A 136 -5.61 29.46 -2.24
N LYS A 137 -5.29 30.04 -1.08
CA LYS A 137 -4.77 31.40 -1.01
C LYS A 137 -3.39 31.52 -1.66
N MET A 138 -2.50 30.56 -1.39
CA MET A 138 -1.16 30.58 -1.98
C MET A 138 -1.23 30.51 -3.51
N VAL A 139 -2.08 29.64 -4.06
CA VAL A 139 -2.25 29.56 -5.53
C VAL A 139 -2.82 30.87 -6.09
N SER A 140 -3.82 31.45 -5.44
CA SER A 140 -4.37 32.76 -5.83
C SER A 140 -3.33 33.87 -5.80
N ASP A 141 -2.49 33.91 -4.76
CA ASP A 141 -1.39 34.89 -4.63
C ASP A 141 -0.35 34.74 -5.76
N LEU A 142 -0.02 33.50 -6.14
CA LEU A 142 0.93 33.21 -7.21
C LEU A 142 0.38 33.60 -8.59
N GLU A 143 -0.93 33.48 -8.78
CA GLU A 143 -1.60 33.80 -10.03
C GLU A 143 -2.10 35.24 -10.11
N SER A 144 -2.04 35.98 -8.99
CA SER A 144 -2.46 37.37 -8.95
C SER A 144 -1.63 38.21 -9.95
N GLY A 145 -2.33 38.82 -10.92
CA GLY A 145 -1.71 39.58 -12.02
C GLY A 145 -1.58 38.80 -13.32
N THR A 146 -1.96 37.53 -13.40
CA THR A 146 -2.10 36.79 -14.64
C THR A 146 -3.54 36.97 -15.22
N SER A 147 -3.66 36.90 -16.54
CA SER A 147 -4.96 37.07 -17.23
C SER A 147 -5.95 35.91 -16.98
N ALA A 148 -5.57 34.90 -16.27
CA ALA A 148 -6.34 33.70 -15.97
C ALA A 148 -6.12 33.27 -14.53
N GLU A 149 -6.80 33.95 -13.63
CA GLU A 149 -6.82 33.62 -12.21
C GLU A 149 -7.57 32.32 -11.99
N THR A 150 -6.92 31.35 -11.33
CA THR A 150 -7.55 30.08 -10.99
C THR A 150 -7.96 30.09 -9.52
N VAL A 151 -9.16 29.60 -9.23
CA VAL A 151 -9.69 29.52 -7.86
C VAL A 151 -9.78 28.06 -7.44
N LEU A 152 -9.19 27.75 -6.31
CA LEU A 152 -9.30 26.44 -5.65
C LEU A 152 -10.38 26.51 -4.58
N ASN A 153 -11.46 25.78 -4.78
CA ASN A 153 -12.54 25.63 -3.80
C ASN A 153 -12.42 24.32 -3.08
N VAL A 154 -12.44 24.34 -1.75
CA VAL A 154 -12.50 23.11 -0.94
C VAL A 154 -13.87 22.48 -1.12
N VAL A 155 -13.93 21.30 -1.73
CA VAL A 155 -15.15 20.51 -1.92
C VAL A 155 -15.36 19.55 -0.77
N SER A 156 -14.27 18.93 -0.30
CA SER A 156 -14.26 18.12 0.90
C SER A 156 -13.16 18.62 1.82
N GLY A 157 -13.54 19.02 3.01
CA GLY A 157 -12.60 19.45 4.06
C GLY A 157 -11.77 18.27 4.59
N PRO A 158 -10.88 18.54 5.56
CA PRO A 158 -10.07 17.50 6.16
C PRO A 158 -10.95 16.37 6.68
N SER A 159 -10.72 15.16 6.17
CA SER A 159 -11.41 13.95 6.60
C SER A 159 -10.36 12.96 7.09
N THR A 160 -10.14 12.96 8.39
CA THR A 160 -9.12 12.12 9.03
C THR A 160 -9.73 10.78 9.42
N SER A 161 -9.07 9.70 9.04
CA SER A 161 -9.50 8.35 9.36
C SER A 161 -9.50 8.11 10.88
N GLU A 162 -10.55 7.48 11.39
CA GLU A 162 -10.62 7.09 12.81
C GLU A 162 -9.67 5.95 13.14
N GLU A 163 -9.50 5.04 12.17
CA GLU A 163 -8.59 3.90 12.27
C GLU A 163 -7.36 4.10 11.37
N PRO A 164 -6.20 3.53 11.74
CA PRO A 164 -5.02 3.56 10.88
C PRO A 164 -5.30 2.90 9.52
N VAL A 165 -4.92 3.56 8.43
CA VAL A 165 -5.04 3.02 7.07
C VAL A 165 -3.95 1.99 6.75
N ARG A 166 -2.90 1.95 7.57
CA ARG A 166 -1.81 0.96 7.56
C ARG A 166 -1.42 0.61 8.98
N PRO A 167 -0.90 -0.60 9.24
CA PRO A 167 -0.86 -1.76 8.34
C PRO A 167 -2.28 -2.31 8.05
N ARG A 168 -2.41 -3.11 6.99
CA ARG A 168 -3.68 -3.80 6.66
C ARG A 168 -3.61 -5.24 7.20
N PRO A 169 -4.13 -5.53 8.40
CA PRO A 169 -3.96 -6.83 9.05
C PRO A 169 -4.55 -7.98 8.21
N ALA A 170 -5.70 -7.77 7.60
CA ALA A 170 -6.35 -8.77 6.75
C ALA A 170 -5.48 -9.16 5.54
N LEU A 171 -4.84 -8.18 4.90
CA LEU A 171 -3.95 -8.42 3.76
C LEU A 171 -2.68 -9.16 4.18
N ASN A 172 -2.05 -8.73 5.27
CA ASN A 172 -0.84 -9.35 5.79
C ASN A 172 -1.08 -10.80 6.22
N LEU A 173 -2.21 -11.07 6.88
CA LEU A 173 -2.63 -12.42 7.24
C LEU A 173 -2.92 -13.29 6.02
N ALA A 174 -3.61 -12.74 4.99
CA ALA A 174 -3.89 -13.45 3.76
C ALA A 174 -2.60 -13.84 3.02
N ILE A 175 -1.66 -12.90 2.88
CA ILE A 175 -0.36 -13.17 2.24
C ILE A 175 0.44 -14.18 3.07
N GLY A 176 0.54 -13.99 4.39
CA GLY A 176 1.26 -14.90 5.28
C GLY A 176 0.67 -16.31 5.26
N GLY A 177 -0.65 -16.43 5.33
CA GLY A 177 -1.36 -17.70 5.24
C GLY A 177 -1.16 -18.41 3.91
N LEU A 178 -1.23 -17.66 2.79
CA LEU A 178 -1.01 -18.22 1.44
C LEU A 178 0.42 -18.73 1.26
N LEU A 179 1.41 -17.96 1.71
CA LEU A 179 2.81 -18.37 1.67
C LEU A 179 3.07 -19.58 2.57
N GLY A 180 2.49 -19.59 3.78
CA GLY A 180 2.60 -20.72 4.69
C GLY A 180 1.97 -22.00 4.12
N LEU A 181 0.78 -21.88 3.52
CA LEU A 181 0.11 -22.99 2.87
C LEU A 181 0.95 -23.54 1.69
N PHE A 182 1.44 -22.66 0.84
CA PHE A 182 2.26 -23.03 -0.31
C PHE A 182 3.55 -23.74 0.11
N ALA A 183 4.24 -23.19 1.10
CA ALA A 183 5.45 -23.79 1.68
C ALA A 183 5.16 -25.16 2.30
N GLY A 184 4.04 -25.32 3.02
CA GLY A 184 3.63 -26.57 3.62
C GLY A 184 3.36 -27.66 2.58
N VAL A 185 2.63 -27.30 1.50
CA VAL A 185 2.37 -28.23 0.38
C VAL A 185 3.67 -28.63 -0.30
N LEU A 186 4.58 -27.67 -0.58
CA LEU A 186 5.86 -27.98 -1.20
C LEU A 186 6.72 -28.91 -0.32
N LEU A 187 6.78 -28.69 1.00
CA LEU A 187 7.53 -29.52 1.93
C LEU A 187 6.98 -30.96 1.95
N VAL A 188 5.67 -31.13 2.01
CA VAL A 188 5.03 -32.46 1.99
C VAL A 188 5.33 -33.19 0.69
N VAL A 189 5.23 -32.49 -0.46
CA VAL A 189 5.53 -33.07 -1.78
C VAL A 189 7.03 -33.42 -1.90
N ALA A 190 7.92 -32.55 -1.47
CA ALA A 190 9.36 -32.82 -1.49
C ALA A 190 9.72 -34.02 -0.64
N ARG A 191 9.16 -34.12 0.58
CA ARG A 191 9.39 -35.25 1.49
C ARG A 191 8.86 -36.56 0.92
N SER A 192 7.74 -36.55 0.21
CA SER A 192 7.17 -37.75 -0.43
C SER A 192 8.04 -38.29 -1.57
N ARG A 193 8.80 -37.42 -2.25
CA ARG A 193 9.76 -37.81 -3.29
C ARG A 193 11.06 -38.40 -2.73
N GLY A 194 11.56 -37.85 -1.60
CA GLY A 194 12.80 -38.32 -0.97
C GLY A 194 12.70 -39.72 -0.36
N GLY A 195 11.51 -40.14 0.06
CA GLY A 195 11.30 -41.48 0.66
C GLY A 195 11.36 -42.65 -0.31
N GLN A 196 11.37 -42.43 -1.61
CA GLN A 196 11.40 -43.49 -2.64
C GLN A 196 12.83 -43.92 -3.03
N HIS A 197 13.85 -43.20 -2.67
CA HIS A 197 15.25 -43.55 -3.02
C HIS A 197 15.97 -44.46 -2.02
N THR A 198 15.35 -44.83 -0.89
CA THR A 198 16.05 -45.60 0.17
C THR A 198 15.64 -47.08 0.22
N ALA A 199 14.84 -47.57 -0.74
CA ALA A 199 14.58 -49.01 -0.84
C ALA A 199 15.67 -49.68 -1.70
N ALA A 200 16.83 -49.95 -1.12
CA ALA A 200 17.82 -50.84 -1.70
C ALA A 200 17.19 -52.24 -1.89
N PRO A 201 17.41 -52.90 -3.05
CA PRO A 201 16.93 -54.25 -3.25
C PRO A 201 17.64 -55.20 -2.28
N ARG A 202 16.88 -55.86 -1.39
CA ARG A 202 17.38 -57.02 -0.64
C ARG A 202 17.76 -58.07 -1.66
N THR A 203 19.04 -58.24 -1.89
CA THR A 203 19.62 -59.39 -2.60
C THR A 203 19.25 -60.64 -1.79
N ALA A 204 18.28 -61.39 -2.30
CA ALA A 204 18.01 -62.72 -1.80
C ALA A 204 19.20 -63.59 -2.17
N THR A 205 20.04 -63.90 -1.19
CA THR A 205 21.06 -64.97 -1.29
C THR A 205 20.28 -66.27 -1.41
N ARG A 206 20.24 -66.80 -2.60
CA ARG A 206 19.72 -68.16 -2.92
C ARG A 206 20.83 -69.15 -2.47
N GLU A 207 20.64 -69.76 -1.36
CA GLU A 207 21.42 -70.93 -0.98
C GLU A 207 21.07 -72.06 -1.95
N GLU A 208 22.05 -72.45 -2.73
CA GLU A 208 22.03 -73.71 -3.56
C GLU A 208 22.37 -74.88 -2.67
N PRO A 209 21.49 -75.91 -2.61
CA PRO A 209 21.83 -77.13 -1.87
C PRO A 209 22.89 -77.90 -2.65
N ALA A 210 24.03 -78.15 -2.01
CA ALA A 210 25.04 -79.07 -2.48
C ALA A 210 24.45 -80.48 -2.48
N ASP A 211 24.24 -81.02 -3.67
CA ASP A 211 23.90 -82.42 -3.83
C ASP A 211 25.17 -83.30 -3.75
N VAL A 212 25.17 -84.20 -2.78
CA VAL A 212 26.20 -85.18 -2.54
C VAL A 212 25.80 -86.42 -3.34
N ALA A 213 26.67 -86.84 -4.26
CA ALA A 213 26.62 -88.17 -4.83
C ALA A 213 28.01 -88.79 -4.82
N LEU A 214 28.16 -89.81 -4.05
CA LEU A 214 28.97 -91.02 -4.14
C LEU A 214 30.15 -91.09 -5.13
#